data_5972ab0a3fdebac306cd263a60d09555
#
_entry.id   5972ab0a3fdebac306cd263a60d09555
#
_cell.length_a   1.000
_cell.length_b   1.000
_cell.length_c   1.000
_cell.angle_alpha   90.00
_cell.angle_beta   90.00
_cell.angle_gamma   90.00
#
_symmetry.space_group_name_H-M   'P 1'
#
loop_
_entity.id
_entity.type
_entity.pdbx_description
1 polymer ?
#
loop_
_entity_poly.entity_id
_entity_poly.type
_entity_poly.pdbx_seq_one_letter_code
_entity_poly.pdbx_strand_id
1 'polypeptide(L)'
;MLFRSHAPELRKSLYAVVGFHACHEIPLPADLARRKITNPDAPNVDCYIELKVDGRTLHATPILFSSEQNYDAEKGGSFFRSMQFRLLVIERSGDRWQPALKDQQPELLDPKKTPAYQERIGGNTGYIIHPDEILADNFMHLVLRTATLPTPKIVDDMRTLLSP
;
A
#
# COMPACT_ATOMS: atom_id res chain seq x y z
N MET A 1 -9.27 -12.09 -2.92
CA MET A 1 -9.87 -11.14 -3.88
C MET A 1 -9.73 -11.70 -5.30
N LEU A 2 -10.88 -12.02 -5.94
CA LEU A 2 -10.94 -12.80 -7.19
C LEU A 2 -10.23 -12.16 -8.39
N PHE A 3 -10.18 -10.84 -8.49
CA PHE A 3 -9.59 -10.19 -9.67
C PHE A 3 -8.04 -10.18 -9.70
N ARG A 4 -7.34 -10.49 -8.61
CA ARG A 4 -5.87 -10.57 -8.63
C ARG A 4 -5.35 -11.61 -9.62
N SER A 5 -6.01 -12.77 -9.70
CA SER A 5 -5.58 -13.89 -10.53
C SER A 5 -6.35 -14.01 -11.84
N HIS A 6 -7.59 -13.49 -11.91
CA HIS A 6 -8.50 -13.69 -13.06
C HIS A 6 -8.60 -12.46 -13.97
N ALA A 7 -8.23 -11.26 -13.50
CA ALA A 7 -8.29 -10.03 -14.27
C ALA A 7 -7.09 -9.11 -13.98
N PRO A 8 -5.86 -9.49 -14.37
CA PRO A 8 -4.66 -8.74 -14.05
C PRO A 8 -4.65 -7.32 -14.63
N GLU A 9 -5.22 -7.11 -15.81
CA GLU A 9 -5.29 -5.78 -16.43
C GLU A 9 -6.29 -4.88 -15.68
N LEU A 10 -7.41 -5.42 -15.22
CA LEU A 10 -8.35 -4.69 -14.39
C LEU A 10 -7.69 -4.30 -13.04
N ARG A 11 -6.90 -5.21 -12.45
CA ARG A 11 -6.13 -4.90 -11.24
C ARG A 11 -5.19 -3.72 -11.46
N LYS A 12 -4.43 -3.71 -12.56
CA LYS A 12 -3.53 -2.60 -12.89
C LYS A 12 -4.28 -1.28 -13.03
N SER A 13 -5.40 -1.30 -13.73
CA SER A 13 -6.24 -0.12 -13.94
C SER A 13 -6.81 0.41 -12.62
N LEU A 14 -7.34 -0.47 -11.77
CA LEU A 14 -7.87 -0.10 -10.46
C LEU A 14 -6.76 0.43 -9.52
N TYR A 15 -5.58 -0.19 -9.52
CA TYR A 15 -4.45 0.29 -8.74
C TYR A 15 -4.03 1.70 -9.16
N ALA A 16 -4.03 1.98 -10.48
CA ALA A 16 -3.70 3.30 -11.01
C ALA A 16 -4.66 4.40 -10.52
N VAL A 17 -5.94 4.08 -10.27
CA VAL A 17 -6.93 5.03 -9.72
C VAL A 17 -6.48 5.60 -8.38
N VAL A 18 -5.84 4.79 -7.55
CA VAL A 18 -5.31 5.18 -6.23
C VAL A 18 -3.79 5.37 -6.25
N GLY A 19 -3.21 5.55 -7.44
CA GLY A 19 -1.81 5.92 -7.67
C GLY A 19 -0.80 4.79 -7.55
N PHE A 20 -1.25 3.55 -7.46
CA PHE A 20 -0.37 2.39 -7.37
C PHE A 20 -0.11 1.74 -8.72
N HIS A 21 1.02 1.07 -8.80
CA HIS A 21 1.47 0.27 -9.94
C HIS A 21 1.71 -1.16 -9.48
N ALA A 22 1.14 -2.14 -10.17
CA ALA A 22 1.45 -3.55 -9.95
C ALA A 22 2.84 -3.87 -10.51
N CYS A 23 3.59 -4.71 -9.83
CA CYS A 23 4.92 -5.14 -10.25
C CYS A 23 5.20 -6.60 -9.84
N HIS A 24 6.38 -7.11 -10.20
CA HIS A 24 6.88 -8.36 -9.62
C HIS A 24 7.15 -8.18 -8.13
N GLU A 25 7.14 -9.27 -7.38
CA GLU A 25 7.39 -9.27 -5.94
C GLU A 25 8.72 -8.57 -5.62
N ILE A 26 8.65 -7.64 -4.68
CA ILE A 26 9.79 -6.85 -4.19
C ILE A 26 10.39 -7.58 -3.00
N PRO A 27 11.68 -7.96 -3.05
CA PRO A 27 12.33 -8.63 -1.94
C PRO A 27 12.43 -7.69 -0.74
N LEU A 28 12.05 -8.16 0.43
CA LEU A 28 12.22 -7.41 1.67
C LEU A 28 13.60 -7.68 2.29
N PRO A 29 14.21 -6.68 2.95
CA PRO A 29 15.37 -6.92 3.82
C PRO A 29 15.06 -8.02 4.84
N ALA A 30 16.03 -8.87 5.14
CA ALA A 30 15.83 -10.08 5.95
C ALA A 30 15.16 -9.81 7.31
N ASP A 31 15.49 -8.69 7.96
CA ASP A 31 14.87 -8.30 9.22
C ASP A 31 13.39 -7.93 9.05
N LEU A 32 13.04 -7.15 8.05
CA LEU A 32 11.65 -6.79 7.75
C LEU A 32 10.85 -8.02 7.29
N ALA A 33 11.46 -8.91 6.51
CA ALA A 33 10.81 -10.13 6.06
C ALA A 33 10.41 -11.04 7.24
N ARG A 34 11.27 -11.17 8.26
CA ARG A 34 10.96 -11.95 9.48
C ARG A 34 9.83 -11.37 10.31
N ARG A 35 9.69 -10.04 10.30
CA ARG A 35 8.70 -9.32 11.10
C ARG A 35 7.46 -8.92 10.29
N LYS A 36 7.41 -9.27 9.01
CA LYS A 36 6.30 -8.95 8.12
C LYS A 36 4.98 -9.46 8.69
N ILE A 37 4.00 -8.59 8.73
CA ILE A 37 2.61 -8.93 9.00
C ILE A 37 1.93 -9.05 7.64
N THR A 38 1.37 -10.21 7.38
CA THR A 38 0.75 -10.50 6.08
C THR A 38 -0.75 -10.27 6.16
N ASN A 39 -1.26 -9.45 5.25
CA ASN A 39 -2.68 -9.46 4.96
C ASN A 39 -3.00 -10.71 4.13
N PRO A 40 -3.92 -11.58 4.58
CA PRO A 40 -4.30 -12.79 3.82
C PRO A 40 -4.75 -12.50 2.38
N ASP A 41 -5.40 -11.36 2.16
CA ASP A 41 -5.87 -10.94 0.84
C ASP A 41 -4.77 -10.34 -0.04
N ALA A 42 -3.66 -9.91 0.56
CA ALA A 42 -2.53 -9.28 -0.12
C ALA A 42 -1.18 -9.76 0.47
N PRO A 43 -0.83 -11.06 0.32
CA PRO A 43 0.34 -11.64 0.97
C PRO A 43 1.68 -11.18 0.37
N ASN A 44 1.68 -10.72 -0.88
CA ASN A 44 2.88 -10.36 -1.63
C ASN A 44 3.14 -8.85 -1.56
N VAL A 45 4.41 -8.48 -1.67
CA VAL A 45 4.83 -7.09 -1.85
C VAL A 45 5.03 -6.87 -3.35
N ASP A 46 3.92 -6.68 -4.08
CA ASP A 46 3.87 -6.69 -5.55
C ASP A 46 3.23 -5.44 -6.15
N CYS A 47 3.35 -4.33 -5.42
CA CYS A 47 2.91 -3.01 -5.90
C CYS A 47 3.80 -1.90 -5.35
N TYR A 48 3.79 -0.77 -6.03
CA TYR A 48 4.48 0.45 -5.57
C TYR A 48 3.68 1.69 -5.94
N ILE A 49 4.01 2.79 -5.30
CA ILE A 49 3.47 4.13 -5.55
C ILE A 49 4.61 5.10 -5.83
N GLU A 50 4.41 6.03 -6.77
CA GLU A 50 5.32 7.13 -7.03
C GLU A 50 4.91 8.34 -6.19
N LEU A 51 5.86 8.90 -5.45
CA LEU A 51 5.66 10.03 -4.53
C LEU A 51 6.65 11.15 -4.80
N LYS A 52 6.19 12.39 -4.71
CA LYS A 52 7.06 13.58 -4.71
C LYS A 52 7.31 14.02 -3.26
N VAL A 53 8.52 13.80 -2.78
CA VAL A 53 8.92 14.11 -1.41
C VAL A 53 10.16 15.00 -1.45
N ASP A 54 10.11 16.18 -0.87
CA ASP A 54 11.21 17.15 -0.81
C ASP A 54 11.85 17.44 -2.19
N GLY A 55 11.01 17.60 -3.21
CA GLY A 55 11.45 17.87 -4.59
C GLY A 55 12.01 16.65 -5.34
N ARG A 56 12.08 15.46 -4.72
CA ARG A 56 12.53 14.21 -5.33
C ARG A 56 11.35 13.32 -5.68
N THR A 57 11.44 12.61 -6.79
CA THR A 57 10.53 11.52 -7.10
C THR A 57 11.06 10.23 -6.46
N LEU A 58 10.29 9.65 -5.57
CA LEU A 58 10.57 8.39 -4.88
C LEU A 58 9.55 7.34 -5.29
N HIS A 59 9.98 6.09 -5.36
CA HIS A 59 9.08 4.95 -5.46
C HIS A 59 9.06 4.24 -4.11
N ALA A 60 7.89 3.86 -3.64
CA ALA A 60 7.76 3.22 -2.34
C ALA A 60 6.69 2.11 -2.38
N THR A 61 6.89 1.08 -1.58
CA THR A 61 5.91 0.02 -1.38
C THR A 61 5.39 0.04 0.05
N PRO A 62 4.07 -0.12 0.26
CA PRO A 62 3.52 -0.21 1.60
C PRO A 62 3.94 -1.54 2.26
N ILE A 63 4.41 -1.47 3.48
CA ILE A 63 4.77 -2.65 4.27
C ILE A 63 4.17 -2.55 5.67
N LEU A 64 3.72 -3.69 6.16
CA LEU A 64 3.22 -3.86 7.51
C LEU A 64 4.10 -4.88 8.24
N PHE A 65 4.63 -4.51 9.40
CA PHE A 65 5.52 -5.38 10.17
C PHE A 65 5.41 -5.13 11.67
N SER A 66 5.85 -6.10 12.47
CA SER A 66 5.92 -5.93 13.93
C SER A 66 7.11 -5.08 14.32
N SER A 67 6.93 -4.17 15.27
CA SER A 67 8.04 -3.47 15.94
C SER A 67 8.90 -4.41 16.80
N GLU A 68 8.33 -5.53 17.22
CA GLU A 68 8.98 -6.54 18.04
C GLU A 68 9.43 -7.73 17.19
N GLN A 69 10.57 -8.34 17.54
CA GLN A 69 11.08 -9.51 16.83
C GLN A 69 10.24 -10.76 17.09
N ASN A 70 9.69 -10.88 18.31
CA ASN A 70 8.82 -11.98 18.70
C ASN A 70 7.57 -11.42 19.40
N TYR A 71 6.42 -11.90 19.02
CA TYR A 71 5.18 -11.61 19.75
C TYR A 71 5.19 -12.40 21.06
N ASP A 72 5.10 -11.68 22.17
CA ASP A 72 5.01 -12.25 23.51
C ASP A 72 3.59 -12.00 24.07
N ALA A 73 2.78 -13.03 24.05
CA ALA A 73 1.41 -12.97 24.57
C ALA A 73 1.34 -12.69 26.08
N GLU A 74 2.40 -13.07 26.83
CA GLU A 74 2.44 -12.91 28.30
C GLU A 74 2.68 -11.46 28.72
N LYS A 75 3.33 -10.65 27.87
CA LYS A 75 3.51 -9.23 28.14
C LYS A 75 2.22 -8.42 28.09
N GLY A 76 1.12 -9.05 27.71
CA GLY A 76 -0.20 -8.42 27.60
C GLY A 76 -0.21 -7.25 26.60
N GLY A 77 -1.29 -7.08 25.92
CA GLY A 77 -1.47 -5.98 25.00
C GLY A 77 -2.07 -6.42 23.67
N SER A 78 -2.69 -5.48 22.97
CA SER A 78 -3.22 -5.74 21.65
C SER A 78 -2.08 -5.93 20.69
N PHE A 79 -2.12 -6.99 19.86
CA PHE A 79 -1.28 -7.22 18.70
C PHE A 79 -1.12 -5.95 17.85
N PHE A 80 -2.18 -5.13 17.76
CA PHE A 80 -2.17 -3.88 17.02
C PHE A 80 -1.18 -2.82 17.55
N ARG A 81 -0.74 -2.91 18.81
CA ARG A 81 0.24 -1.95 19.39
C ARG A 81 1.63 -2.13 18.78
N SER A 82 1.99 -3.34 18.40
CA SER A 82 3.28 -3.64 17.76
C SER A 82 3.27 -3.47 16.25
N MET A 83 2.09 -3.25 15.63
CA MET A 83 1.99 -3.05 14.21
C MET A 83 2.60 -1.72 13.77
N GLN A 84 3.52 -1.79 12.81
CA GLN A 84 4.12 -0.64 12.15
C GLN A 84 3.76 -0.64 10.68
N PHE A 85 3.10 0.42 10.24
CA PHE A 85 2.89 0.68 8.83
C PHE A 85 3.94 1.69 8.35
N ARG A 86 4.69 1.35 7.30
CA ARG A 86 5.69 2.21 6.66
C ARG A 86 5.63 2.08 5.15
N LEU A 87 6.19 3.06 4.47
CA LEU A 87 6.44 3.02 3.04
C LEU A 87 7.94 2.72 2.88
N LEU A 88 8.27 1.54 2.40
CA LEU A 88 9.65 1.16 2.08
C LEU A 88 10.01 1.81 0.74
N VAL A 89 10.99 2.70 0.76
CA VAL A 89 11.52 3.30 -0.47
C VAL A 89 12.24 2.21 -1.27
N ILE A 90 11.98 2.19 -2.57
CA ILE A 90 12.54 1.23 -3.50
C ILE A 90 13.20 1.93 -4.67
N GLU A 91 14.19 1.29 -5.27
CA GLU A 91 14.91 1.75 -6.44
C GLU A 91 15.01 0.67 -7.51
N ARG A 92 15.28 1.06 -8.73
CA ARG A 92 15.50 0.12 -9.83
C ARG A 92 16.91 -0.48 -9.76
N SER A 93 16.97 -1.81 -9.92
CA SER A 93 18.20 -2.56 -10.14
C SER A 93 17.99 -3.45 -11.36
N GLY A 94 18.41 -2.97 -12.52
CA GLY A 94 18.03 -3.57 -13.80
C GLY A 94 16.51 -3.57 -13.98
N ASP A 95 15.94 -4.75 -14.26
CA ASP A 95 14.50 -4.92 -14.47
C ASP A 95 13.70 -5.14 -13.18
N ARG A 96 14.36 -5.15 -12.02
CA ARG A 96 13.73 -5.44 -10.73
C ARG A 96 13.72 -4.23 -9.82
N TRP A 97 12.78 -4.25 -8.88
CA TRP A 97 12.76 -3.36 -7.74
C TRP A 97 13.52 -3.99 -6.58
N GLN A 98 14.25 -3.16 -5.84
CA GLN A 98 14.92 -3.52 -4.60
C GLN A 98 14.75 -2.42 -3.56
N PRO A 99 14.91 -2.71 -2.26
CA PRO A 99 14.92 -1.68 -1.21
C PRO A 99 16.02 -0.66 -1.44
N ALA A 100 15.67 0.62 -1.37
CA ALA A 100 16.65 1.69 -1.31
C ALA A 100 17.28 1.75 0.10
N LEU A 101 18.57 2.02 0.15
CA LEU A 101 19.31 2.15 1.41
C LEU A 101 19.69 3.59 1.67
N LYS A 102 19.47 4.03 2.92
CA LYS A 102 20.00 5.27 3.46
C LYS A 102 20.84 4.93 4.68
N ASP A 103 22.09 5.35 4.70
CA ASP A 103 23.04 5.00 5.79
C ASP A 103 23.10 3.49 6.07
N GLN A 104 23.14 2.67 5.00
CA GLN A 104 23.15 1.20 5.03
C GLN A 104 21.88 0.55 5.66
N GLN A 105 20.84 1.31 5.91
CA GLN A 105 19.55 0.83 6.41
C GLN A 105 18.46 1.01 5.37
N PRO A 106 17.41 0.16 5.34
CA PRO A 106 16.26 0.38 4.47
C PRO A 106 15.63 1.75 4.73
N GLU A 107 15.42 2.54 3.68
CA GLU A 107 14.76 3.83 3.81
C GLU A 107 13.26 3.63 3.99
N LEU A 108 12.75 4.04 5.17
CA LEU A 108 11.34 3.91 5.55
C LEU A 108 10.73 5.27 5.78
N LEU A 109 9.62 5.56 5.07
CA LEU A 109 8.86 6.79 5.29
C LEU A 109 7.66 6.50 6.21
N ASP A 110 7.35 7.48 7.07
CA ASP A 110 6.12 7.47 7.84
C ASP A 110 4.97 7.99 6.96
N PRO A 111 3.96 7.19 6.62
CA PRO A 111 2.86 7.62 5.76
C PRO A 111 2.08 8.81 6.34
N LYS A 112 2.05 8.97 7.67
CA LYS A 112 1.42 10.13 8.34
C LYS A 112 2.20 11.42 8.16
N LYS A 113 3.50 11.31 7.89
CA LYS A 113 4.42 12.45 7.65
C LYS A 113 4.77 12.62 6.17
N THR A 114 4.07 11.90 5.29
CA THR A 114 4.28 11.93 3.83
C THR A 114 2.98 12.42 3.16
N PRO A 115 2.73 13.73 3.09
CA PRO A 115 1.49 14.28 2.52
C PRO A 115 1.21 13.77 1.10
N ALA A 116 2.25 13.64 0.28
CA ALA A 116 2.15 13.13 -1.08
C ALA A 116 1.50 11.72 -1.14
N TYR A 117 1.66 10.90 -0.10
CA TYR A 117 0.98 9.61 -0.03
C TYR A 117 -0.53 9.78 0.13
N GLN A 118 -0.94 10.62 1.09
CA GLN A 118 -2.35 10.89 1.36
C GLN A 118 -3.05 11.54 0.15
N GLU A 119 -2.39 12.51 -0.48
CA GLU A 119 -2.89 13.16 -1.70
C GLU A 119 -3.10 12.14 -2.83
N ARG A 120 -2.20 11.17 -2.95
CA ARG A 120 -2.25 10.19 -4.04
C ARG A 120 -3.34 9.15 -3.86
N ILE A 121 -3.53 8.63 -2.64
CA ILE A 121 -4.53 7.61 -2.33
C ILE A 121 -5.93 8.18 -2.06
N GLY A 122 -6.05 9.50 -1.85
CA GLY A 122 -7.29 10.18 -1.48
C GLY A 122 -7.69 10.00 -0.03
N GLY A 123 -8.78 10.67 0.36
CA GLY A 123 -9.26 10.76 1.74
C GLY A 123 -10.53 9.96 2.06
N ASN A 124 -10.96 9.03 1.18
CA ASN A 124 -12.24 8.34 1.34
C ASN A 124 -12.21 7.21 2.39
N THR A 125 -11.02 6.76 2.79
CA THR A 125 -10.86 5.64 3.73
C THR A 125 -9.73 5.88 4.71
N GLY A 126 -9.83 5.27 5.89
CA GLY A 126 -8.74 5.14 6.85
C GLY A 126 -7.89 3.87 6.68
N TYR A 127 -8.33 2.92 5.85
CA TYR A 127 -7.61 1.69 5.55
C TYR A 127 -6.58 1.92 4.44
N ILE A 128 -5.45 2.50 4.81
CA ILE A 128 -4.44 3.01 3.87
C ILE A 128 -3.23 2.09 3.72
N ILE A 129 -3.27 0.88 4.28
CA ILE A 129 -2.10 -0.01 4.37
C ILE A 129 -1.79 -0.79 3.08
N HIS A 130 -2.76 -0.88 2.16
CA HIS A 130 -2.60 -1.58 0.89
C HIS A 130 -3.62 -1.09 -0.15
N PRO A 131 -3.30 -1.02 -1.46
CA PRO A 131 -4.26 -0.60 -2.48
C PRO A 131 -5.53 -1.45 -2.52
N ASP A 132 -5.47 -2.76 -2.22
CA ASP A 132 -6.67 -3.60 -2.16
C ASP A 132 -7.65 -3.14 -1.09
N GLU A 133 -7.17 -2.70 0.08
CA GLU A 133 -8.01 -2.17 1.17
C GLU A 133 -8.62 -0.82 0.77
N ILE A 134 -7.80 0.06 0.22
CA ILE A 134 -8.25 1.38 -0.26
C ILE A 134 -9.35 1.22 -1.31
N LEU A 135 -9.16 0.30 -2.27
CA LEU A 135 -10.12 0.03 -3.33
C LEU A 135 -11.37 -0.68 -2.80
N ALA A 136 -11.25 -1.57 -1.83
CA ALA A 136 -12.41 -2.25 -1.22
C ALA A 136 -13.36 -1.24 -0.57
N ASP A 137 -12.84 -0.29 0.21
CA ASP A 137 -13.66 0.76 0.82
C ASP A 137 -14.27 1.69 -0.23
N ASN A 138 -13.50 2.10 -1.24
CA ASN A 138 -14.04 2.92 -2.33
C ASN A 138 -15.10 2.18 -3.15
N PHE A 139 -14.96 0.86 -3.32
CA PHE A 139 -15.99 0.03 -3.95
C PHE A 139 -17.27 -0.02 -3.10
N MET A 140 -17.13 -0.11 -1.77
CA MET A 140 -18.29 -0.01 -0.88
C MET A 140 -19.01 1.34 -1.04
N HIS A 141 -18.27 2.46 -1.12
CA HIS A 141 -18.87 3.78 -1.39
C HIS A 141 -19.57 3.84 -2.75
N LEU A 142 -19.01 3.20 -3.77
CA LEU A 142 -19.62 3.08 -5.09
C LEU A 142 -20.97 2.34 -5.04
N VAL A 143 -21.00 1.18 -4.37
CA VAL A 143 -22.21 0.34 -4.24
C VAL A 143 -23.30 1.05 -3.42
N LEU A 144 -22.92 1.66 -2.30
CA LEU A 144 -23.83 2.37 -1.41
C LEU A 144 -24.23 3.76 -1.92
N ARG A 145 -23.65 4.22 -3.04
CA ARG A 145 -23.91 5.55 -3.62
C ARG A 145 -23.73 6.67 -2.59
N THR A 146 -22.64 6.61 -1.82
CA THR A 146 -22.34 7.60 -0.78
C THR A 146 -22.34 9.00 -1.37
N ALA A 147 -23.20 9.89 -0.84
CA ALA A 147 -23.46 11.19 -1.43
C ALA A 147 -22.31 12.19 -1.31
N THR A 148 -21.50 12.10 -0.25
CA THR A 148 -20.41 13.04 0.02
C THR A 148 -19.14 12.29 0.38
N LEU A 149 -18.09 12.51 -0.40
CA LEU A 149 -16.78 11.90 -0.22
C LEU A 149 -15.69 12.98 -0.27
N PRO A 150 -14.62 12.87 0.51
CA PRO A 150 -13.48 13.77 0.43
C PRO A 150 -12.80 13.77 -0.94
N THR A 151 -12.76 12.62 -1.61
CA THR A 151 -12.14 12.44 -2.94
C THR A 151 -13.08 11.65 -3.85
N PRO A 152 -14.17 12.26 -4.33
CA PRO A 152 -15.22 11.57 -5.12
C PRO A 152 -14.68 11.01 -6.44
N LYS A 153 -13.65 11.66 -7.02
CA LYS A 153 -13.04 11.23 -8.29
C LYS A 153 -12.61 9.76 -8.29
N ILE A 154 -12.12 9.22 -7.17
CA ILE A 154 -11.71 7.81 -7.06
C ILE A 154 -12.90 6.90 -7.37
N VAL A 155 -14.05 7.18 -6.77
CA VAL A 155 -15.27 6.38 -6.97
C VAL A 155 -15.82 6.54 -8.40
N ASP A 156 -15.69 7.72 -8.99
CA ASP A 156 -16.12 7.98 -10.37
C ASP A 156 -15.22 7.26 -11.39
N ASP A 157 -13.90 7.29 -11.18
CA ASP A 157 -12.94 6.54 -12.01
C ASP A 157 -13.19 5.03 -11.90
N MET A 158 -13.42 4.51 -10.69
CA MET A 158 -13.79 3.10 -10.49
C MET A 158 -15.09 2.75 -11.18
N ARG A 159 -16.10 3.60 -11.12
CA ARG A 159 -17.38 3.39 -11.82
C ARG A 159 -17.15 3.24 -13.31
N THR A 160 -16.33 4.11 -13.90
CA THR A 160 -16.00 4.07 -15.32
C THR A 160 -15.30 2.77 -15.71
N LEU A 161 -14.34 2.31 -14.91
CA LEU A 161 -13.61 1.07 -15.17
C LEU A 161 -14.44 -0.20 -14.99
N LEU A 162 -15.46 -0.16 -14.14
CA LEU A 162 -16.30 -1.31 -13.82
C LEU A 162 -17.62 -1.34 -14.59
N SER A 163 -17.92 -0.29 -15.36
CA SER A 163 -19.06 -0.28 -16.26
C SER A 163 -18.77 -1.14 -17.49
N PRO A 164 -19.75 -1.94 -17.96
CA PRO A 164 -19.62 -2.77 -19.17
C PRO A 164 -19.46 -1.94 -20.44
#